data_18292d2783149fafe3d5847c7d6d8961
#
_entry.id   18292d2783149fafe3d5847c7d6d8961
#
_cell.length_a   1.000
_cell.length_b   1.000
_cell.length_c   1.000
_cell.angle_alpha   90.00
_cell.angle_beta   90.00
_cell.angle_gamma   90.00
#
_symmetry.space_group_name_H-M   'P 1'
#
loop_
_entity.id
_entity.type
_entity.pdbx_description
1 polymer ?
#
loop_
_entity_poly.entity_id
_entity_poly.type
_entity_poly.pdbx_seq_one_letter_code
_entity_poly.pdbx_strand_id
1 'polypeptide(L)'
;MMNDIAKMQELWQEMSSWMTTYMKSFYSPEAAKTAKSHLEIKSAKTIFFDDAQIVDGIILKEKHTWMVVKNCENLAKHLNLNEHDTLLAKMIGLFHDVGRFYQFTVYRTFNDALSENHAKLGLKVIKDLPFMTKLDEEDLATLKFAIGNHNAKEIAPTENQRHLAFAKLIRDADKIDIYRVLKPFLGPTDGTGCSPDFVDLFVAGKQCDYTKMRTQDDRKLVRLMWVYDVYFAWSLQQIVEQNYIEDIINNLVQDEKMMQGITRLRNYIQEKLQTKDIWQG
;
A
#
# COMPACT_ATOMS: atom_id res chain seq x y z
N MET A 1 30.91 -8.55 -6.51
CA MET A 1 30.29 -7.23 -6.25
C MET A 1 29.95 -6.46 -7.52
N MET A 2 30.90 -5.99 -8.37
CA MET A 2 30.52 -5.25 -9.61
C MET A 2 29.63 -6.07 -10.56
N ASN A 3 29.89 -7.37 -10.70
CA ASN A 3 29.09 -8.25 -11.58
C ASN A 3 27.66 -8.48 -11.02
N ASP A 4 27.49 -8.43 -9.72
CA ASP A 4 26.23 -8.65 -9.03
C ASP A 4 25.30 -7.44 -9.14
N ILE A 5 25.81 -6.21 -8.95
CA ILE A 5 25.04 -4.97 -9.11
C ILE A 5 24.59 -4.79 -10.57
N ALA A 6 25.48 -5.06 -11.55
CA ALA A 6 25.11 -5.00 -12.96
C ALA A 6 23.96 -5.96 -13.29
N LYS A 7 24.02 -7.20 -12.75
CA LYS A 7 22.91 -8.18 -12.87
C LYS A 7 21.61 -7.66 -12.27
N MET A 8 21.66 -7.06 -11.10
CA MET A 8 20.46 -6.48 -10.45
C MET A 8 19.89 -5.29 -11.24
N GLN A 9 20.75 -4.47 -11.85
CA GLN A 9 20.33 -3.36 -12.71
C GLN A 9 19.64 -3.86 -13.99
N GLU A 10 20.20 -4.87 -14.66
CA GLU A 10 19.59 -5.52 -15.82
C GLU A 10 18.23 -6.14 -15.45
N LEU A 11 18.18 -6.82 -14.32
CA LEU A 11 16.95 -7.42 -13.80
C LEU A 11 15.88 -6.37 -13.50
N TRP A 12 16.25 -5.24 -12.91
CA TRP A 12 15.35 -4.09 -12.71
C TRP A 12 14.77 -3.57 -14.03
N GLN A 13 15.59 -3.45 -15.09
CA GLN A 13 15.13 -3.00 -16.41
C GLN A 13 14.12 -4.00 -17.02
N GLU A 14 14.42 -5.30 -16.93
CA GLU A 14 13.52 -6.36 -17.42
C GLU A 14 12.18 -6.35 -16.67
N MET A 15 12.20 -6.30 -15.34
CA MET A 15 11.03 -6.28 -14.48
C MET A 15 10.16 -5.02 -14.72
N SER A 16 10.77 -3.84 -14.82
CA SER A 16 10.07 -2.59 -15.04
C SER A 16 9.47 -2.51 -16.45
N SER A 17 10.14 -3.03 -17.45
CA SER A 17 9.62 -3.15 -18.82
C SER A 17 8.41 -4.09 -18.88
N TRP A 18 8.53 -5.27 -18.27
CA TRP A 18 7.42 -6.22 -18.17
C TRP A 18 6.22 -5.61 -17.45
N MET A 19 6.44 -4.98 -16.29
CA MET A 19 5.36 -4.37 -15.50
C MET A 19 4.65 -3.26 -16.27
N THR A 20 5.39 -2.44 -17.02
CA THR A 20 4.82 -1.41 -17.90
C THR A 20 3.89 -2.02 -18.94
N THR A 21 4.32 -3.11 -19.60
CA THR A 21 3.51 -3.83 -20.59
C THR A 21 2.30 -4.49 -19.92
N TYR A 22 2.49 -5.12 -18.77
CA TYR A 22 1.43 -5.76 -18.00
C TYR A 22 0.33 -4.76 -17.60
N MET A 23 0.69 -3.62 -17.02
CA MET A 23 -0.27 -2.57 -16.64
C MET A 23 -1.07 -2.08 -17.84
N LYS A 24 -0.42 -1.81 -18.97
CA LYS A 24 -1.07 -1.33 -20.21
C LYS A 24 -2.01 -2.35 -20.83
N SER A 25 -1.79 -3.65 -20.61
CA SER A 25 -2.69 -4.69 -21.11
C SER A 25 -4.10 -4.61 -20.52
N PHE A 26 -4.29 -3.91 -19.40
CA PHE A 26 -5.58 -3.69 -18.75
C PHE A 26 -6.30 -2.41 -19.17
N TYR A 27 -5.73 -1.61 -20.09
CA TYR A 27 -6.35 -0.35 -20.53
C TYR A 27 -7.54 -0.54 -21.46
N SER A 28 -7.67 -1.70 -22.10
CA SER A 28 -8.80 -1.94 -23.01
C SER A 28 -9.97 -2.63 -22.30
N PRO A 29 -11.23 -2.27 -22.66
CA PRO A 29 -12.41 -2.98 -22.17
C PRO A 29 -12.43 -4.47 -22.55
N GLU A 30 -11.76 -4.86 -23.65
CA GLU A 30 -11.62 -6.26 -24.07
C GLU A 30 -10.83 -7.09 -23.05
N ALA A 31 -9.81 -6.51 -22.41
CA ALA A 31 -9.05 -7.18 -21.35
C ALA A 31 -9.97 -7.61 -20.19
N ALA A 32 -10.92 -6.75 -19.81
CA ALA A 32 -11.93 -7.07 -18.79
C ALA A 32 -12.87 -8.22 -19.22
N LYS A 33 -13.24 -8.30 -20.51
CA LYS A 33 -14.11 -9.36 -21.03
C LYS A 33 -13.40 -10.71 -21.07
N THR A 34 -12.14 -10.74 -21.49
CA THR A 34 -11.32 -11.97 -21.56
C THR A 34 -11.06 -12.55 -20.17
N ALA A 35 -10.83 -11.70 -19.17
CA ALA A 35 -10.60 -12.13 -17.80
C ALA A 35 -11.86 -12.74 -17.13
N LYS A 36 -13.07 -12.32 -17.51
CA LYS A 36 -14.34 -12.87 -16.97
C LYS A 36 -14.56 -14.34 -17.31
N SER A 37 -13.91 -14.89 -18.32
CA SER A 37 -14.16 -16.28 -18.78
C SER A 37 -13.60 -17.36 -17.86
N HIS A 38 -12.78 -17.01 -16.84
CA HIS A 38 -12.05 -17.97 -16.03
C HIS A 38 -12.40 -17.98 -14.53
N LEU A 39 -13.37 -17.17 -14.06
CA LEU A 39 -13.67 -17.06 -12.63
C LEU A 39 -15.17 -17.12 -12.32
N GLU A 40 -15.53 -17.97 -11.37
CA GLU A 40 -16.85 -17.93 -10.72
C GLU A 40 -16.98 -16.65 -9.89
N ILE A 41 -17.90 -15.76 -10.27
CA ILE A 41 -18.20 -14.51 -9.55
C ILE A 41 -18.96 -14.86 -8.26
N LYS A 42 -18.32 -14.74 -7.13
CA LYS A 42 -18.87 -15.16 -5.83
C LYS A 42 -19.96 -14.26 -5.23
N SER A 43 -20.36 -13.13 -5.81
CA SER A 43 -21.44 -12.30 -5.21
C SER A 43 -22.06 -11.28 -6.15
N ALA A 44 -23.40 -11.22 -6.18
CA ALA A 44 -24.23 -10.33 -6.99
C ALA A 44 -24.53 -8.95 -6.35
N LYS A 45 -23.91 -8.56 -5.22
CA LYS A 45 -24.23 -7.33 -4.46
C LYS A 45 -23.15 -6.24 -4.53
N THR A 46 -22.18 -6.33 -5.42
CA THR A 46 -21.10 -5.35 -5.52
C THR A 46 -21.53 -4.22 -6.44
N ILE A 47 -21.29 -2.96 -6.05
CA ILE A 47 -21.34 -1.81 -6.96
C ILE A 47 -20.28 -2.04 -8.03
N PHE A 48 -20.70 -2.36 -9.24
CA PHE A 48 -19.80 -2.59 -10.35
C PHE A 48 -19.48 -1.23 -11.00
N PHE A 49 -18.19 -0.92 -11.04
CA PHE A 49 -17.71 0.18 -11.87
C PHE A 49 -17.95 -0.13 -13.35
N ASP A 50 -18.28 0.88 -14.14
CA ASP A 50 -18.34 0.76 -15.59
C ASP A 50 -16.94 0.62 -16.20
N ASP A 51 -16.85 0.33 -17.50
CA ASP A 51 -15.58 0.07 -18.16
C ASP A 51 -14.66 1.31 -18.18
N ALA A 52 -15.20 2.53 -18.22
CA ALA A 52 -14.42 3.76 -18.14
C ALA A 52 -13.84 3.96 -16.76
N GLN A 53 -14.63 3.77 -15.71
CA GLN A 53 -14.17 3.84 -14.31
C GLN A 53 -13.11 2.78 -13.99
N ILE A 54 -13.15 1.60 -14.65
CA ILE A 54 -12.11 0.59 -14.51
C ILE A 54 -10.81 1.09 -15.12
N VAL A 55 -10.83 1.65 -16.32
CA VAL A 55 -9.62 2.20 -16.95
C VAL A 55 -9.03 3.32 -16.09
N ASP A 56 -9.84 4.24 -15.58
CA ASP A 56 -9.39 5.30 -14.69
C ASP A 56 -8.75 4.74 -13.40
N GLY A 57 -9.34 3.70 -12.81
CA GLY A 57 -8.79 3.01 -11.65
C GLY A 57 -7.46 2.31 -11.95
N ILE A 58 -7.30 1.71 -13.12
CA ILE A 58 -6.05 1.10 -13.58
C ILE A 58 -4.96 2.17 -13.76
N ILE A 59 -5.27 3.29 -14.43
CA ILE A 59 -4.34 4.42 -14.61
C ILE A 59 -3.92 5.01 -13.25
N LEU A 60 -4.87 5.15 -12.32
CA LEU A 60 -4.57 5.59 -10.96
C LEU A 60 -3.59 4.64 -10.26
N LYS A 61 -3.79 3.32 -10.39
CA LYS A 61 -2.92 2.30 -9.82
C LYS A 61 -1.55 2.22 -10.50
N GLU A 62 -1.46 2.41 -11.81
CA GLU A 62 -0.16 2.55 -12.48
C GLU A 62 0.63 3.72 -11.89
N LYS A 63 0.02 4.90 -11.82
CA LYS A 63 0.67 6.09 -11.23
C LYS A 63 1.09 5.84 -9.78
N HIS A 64 0.23 5.20 -8.99
CA HIS A 64 0.54 4.81 -7.61
C HIS A 64 1.75 3.88 -7.55
N THR A 65 1.80 2.83 -8.36
CA THR A 65 2.92 1.88 -8.42
C THR A 65 4.26 2.60 -8.63
N TRP A 66 4.34 3.51 -9.61
CA TRP A 66 5.58 4.27 -9.87
C TRP A 66 5.93 5.24 -8.75
N MET A 67 4.94 5.84 -8.08
CA MET A 67 5.19 6.67 -6.90
C MET A 67 5.71 5.85 -5.72
N VAL A 68 5.18 4.63 -5.51
CA VAL A 68 5.67 3.72 -4.46
C VAL A 68 7.09 3.26 -4.77
N VAL A 69 7.44 2.94 -6.02
CA VAL A 69 8.82 2.67 -6.44
C VAL A 69 9.76 3.81 -6.06
N LYS A 70 9.36 5.06 -6.36
CA LYS A 70 10.12 6.24 -6.00
C LYS A 70 10.26 6.42 -4.49
N ASN A 71 9.19 6.17 -3.74
CA ASN A 71 9.21 6.24 -2.28
C ASN A 71 10.13 5.15 -1.69
N CYS A 72 10.11 3.91 -2.23
CA CYS A 72 11.05 2.86 -1.84
C CYS A 72 12.50 3.28 -2.07
N GLU A 73 12.82 3.85 -3.24
CA GLU A 73 14.16 4.36 -3.55
C GLU A 73 14.59 5.48 -2.59
N ASN A 74 13.71 6.45 -2.33
CA ASN A 74 14.01 7.57 -1.44
C ASN A 74 14.20 7.12 0.00
N LEU A 75 13.33 6.22 0.50
CA LEU A 75 13.45 5.66 1.84
C LEU A 75 14.70 4.80 1.98
N ALA A 76 15.04 3.97 0.97
CA ALA A 76 16.27 3.20 0.94
C ALA A 76 17.52 4.10 1.02
N LYS A 77 17.54 5.21 0.27
CA LYS A 77 18.61 6.23 0.35
C LYS A 77 18.69 6.88 1.73
N HIS A 78 17.55 7.25 2.33
CA HIS A 78 17.51 7.82 3.68
C HIS A 78 18.07 6.84 4.72
N LEU A 79 17.77 5.57 4.60
CA LEU A 79 18.26 4.49 5.47
C LEU A 79 19.69 4.05 5.16
N ASN A 80 20.35 4.66 4.16
CA ASN A 80 21.69 4.34 3.69
C ASN A 80 21.86 2.87 3.25
N LEU A 81 20.85 2.31 2.57
CA LEU A 81 20.96 0.99 1.98
C LEU A 81 22.01 0.99 0.87
N ASN A 82 22.69 -0.14 0.70
CA ASN A 82 23.56 -0.35 -0.43
C ASN A 82 22.76 -0.39 -1.76
N GLU A 83 23.44 -0.38 -2.89
CA GLU A 83 22.80 -0.32 -4.21
C GLU A 83 21.97 -1.58 -4.51
N HIS A 84 22.44 -2.76 -4.10
CA HIS A 84 21.71 -4.01 -4.23
C HIS A 84 20.36 -3.98 -3.51
N ASP A 85 20.36 -3.62 -2.22
CA ASP A 85 19.15 -3.53 -1.41
C ASP A 85 18.23 -2.40 -1.87
N THR A 86 18.80 -1.32 -2.41
CA THR A 86 17.99 -0.24 -3.02
C THR A 86 17.25 -0.74 -4.27
N LEU A 87 17.89 -1.54 -5.11
CA LEU A 87 17.26 -2.15 -6.28
C LEU A 87 16.19 -3.17 -5.86
N LEU A 88 16.48 -3.99 -4.85
CA LEU A 88 15.47 -4.92 -4.30
C LEU A 88 14.26 -4.17 -3.73
N ALA A 89 14.45 -3.07 -3.00
CA ALA A 89 13.36 -2.23 -2.50
C ALA A 89 12.48 -1.68 -3.65
N LYS A 90 13.11 -1.25 -4.75
CA LYS A 90 12.40 -0.80 -5.96
C LYS A 90 11.60 -1.92 -6.61
N MET A 91 12.16 -3.13 -6.69
CA MET A 91 11.47 -4.31 -7.24
C MET A 91 10.27 -4.71 -6.37
N ILE A 92 10.39 -4.65 -5.05
CA ILE A 92 9.30 -4.88 -4.11
C ILE A 92 8.20 -3.82 -4.33
N GLY A 93 8.58 -2.53 -4.41
CA GLY A 93 7.65 -1.44 -4.71
C GLY A 93 6.95 -1.60 -6.05
N LEU A 94 7.64 -2.11 -7.07
CA LEU A 94 7.08 -2.37 -8.40
C LEU A 94 5.98 -3.43 -8.38
N PHE A 95 6.15 -4.48 -7.59
CA PHE A 95 5.24 -5.63 -7.59
C PHE A 95 4.25 -5.68 -6.42
N HIS A 96 4.34 -4.77 -5.42
CA HIS A 96 3.48 -4.84 -4.24
C HIS A 96 1.99 -4.93 -4.58
N ASP A 97 1.54 -4.16 -5.55
CA ASP A 97 0.15 -4.03 -5.99
C ASP A 97 -0.12 -4.67 -7.38
N VAL A 98 0.80 -5.51 -7.91
CA VAL A 98 0.63 -6.14 -9.23
C VAL A 98 -0.70 -6.92 -9.35
N GLY A 99 -1.18 -7.51 -8.27
CA GLY A 99 -2.46 -8.21 -8.22
C GLY A 99 -3.69 -7.30 -8.37
N ARG A 100 -3.56 -5.99 -8.11
CA ARG A 100 -4.66 -5.01 -8.20
C ARG A 100 -5.17 -4.83 -9.62
N PHE A 101 -4.29 -4.92 -10.62
CA PHE A 101 -4.67 -4.79 -12.03
C PHE A 101 -5.63 -5.89 -12.43
N TYR A 102 -5.30 -7.14 -12.12
CA TYR A 102 -6.19 -8.27 -12.33
C TYR A 102 -7.44 -8.18 -11.44
N GLN A 103 -7.27 -7.92 -10.13
CA GLN A 103 -8.38 -7.82 -9.18
C GLN A 103 -9.44 -6.82 -9.65
N PHE A 104 -9.03 -5.60 -9.98
CA PHE A 104 -9.97 -4.55 -10.34
C PHE A 104 -10.66 -4.82 -11.68
N THR A 105 -9.93 -5.35 -12.65
CA THR A 105 -10.48 -5.69 -13.96
C THR A 105 -11.49 -6.83 -13.87
N VAL A 106 -11.21 -7.87 -13.08
CA VAL A 106 -12.03 -9.07 -12.99
C VAL A 106 -13.18 -8.91 -12.00
N TYR A 107 -12.88 -8.44 -10.79
CA TYR A 107 -13.87 -8.32 -9.72
C TYR A 107 -14.53 -6.94 -9.66
N ARG A 108 -14.05 -5.96 -10.45
CA ARG A 108 -14.55 -4.58 -10.49
C ARG A 108 -14.57 -3.90 -9.12
N THR A 109 -13.65 -4.26 -8.24
CA THR A 109 -13.50 -3.69 -6.90
C THR A 109 -12.07 -3.81 -6.39
N PHE A 110 -11.63 -2.85 -5.60
CA PHE A 110 -10.39 -2.91 -4.82
C PHE A 110 -10.59 -3.47 -3.41
N ASN A 111 -11.81 -3.91 -3.06
CA ASN A 111 -12.09 -4.45 -1.74
C ASN A 111 -11.74 -5.93 -1.66
N ASP A 112 -10.68 -6.27 -0.93
CA ASP A 112 -10.20 -7.64 -0.75
C ASP A 112 -11.25 -8.56 -0.10
N ALA A 113 -12.14 -8.02 0.75
CA ALA A 113 -13.20 -8.81 1.38
C ALA A 113 -14.31 -9.22 0.40
N LEU A 114 -14.48 -8.49 -0.71
CA LEU A 114 -15.47 -8.76 -1.75
C LEU A 114 -14.87 -9.50 -2.96
N SER A 115 -13.57 -9.77 -2.96
CA SER A 115 -12.85 -10.37 -4.07
C SER A 115 -11.81 -11.39 -3.58
N GLU A 116 -10.54 -11.16 -3.89
CA GLU A 116 -9.38 -11.90 -3.41
C GLU A 116 -8.38 -10.92 -2.78
N ASN A 117 -7.63 -11.38 -1.77
CA ASN A 117 -6.54 -10.57 -1.22
C ASN A 117 -5.52 -10.28 -2.32
N HIS A 118 -5.31 -8.98 -2.62
CA HIS A 118 -4.50 -8.54 -3.75
C HIS A 118 -3.01 -8.86 -3.61
N ALA A 119 -2.47 -8.94 -2.39
CA ALA A 119 -1.08 -9.35 -2.18
C ALA A 119 -0.90 -10.82 -2.54
N LYS A 120 -1.82 -11.71 -2.11
CA LYS A 120 -1.81 -13.13 -2.51
C LYS A 120 -1.99 -13.30 -4.01
N LEU A 121 -2.86 -12.49 -4.61
CA LEU A 121 -3.08 -12.49 -6.05
C LEU A 121 -1.82 -12.02 -6.79
N GLY A 122 -1.16 -10.98 -6.28
CA GLY A 122 0.13 -10.50 -6.79
C GLY A 122 1.21 -11.58 -6.78
N LEU A 123 1.33 -12.33 -5.68
CA LEU A 123 2.25 -13.46 -5.60
C LEU A 123 1.95 -14.57 -6.63
N LYS A 124 0.67 -14.81 -6.94
CA LYS A 124 0.27 -15.74 -8.02
C LYS A 124 0.70 -15.22 -9.39
N VAL A 125 0.52 -13.91 -9.65
CA VAL A 125 0.89 -13.28 -10.93
C VAL A 125 2.39 -13.39 -11.20
N ILE A 126 3.23 -13.16 -10.19
CA ILE A 126 4.69 -13.15 -10.37
C ILE A 126 5.34 -14.52 -10.27
N LYS A 127 4.62 -15.56 -9.80
CA LYS A 127 5.18 -16.86 -9.43
C LYS A 127 6.03 -17.51 -10.52
N ASP A 128 5.53 -17.49 -11.75
CA ASP A 128 6.12 -18.22 -12.88
C ASP A 128 6.82 -17.28 -13.90
N LEU A 129 7.07 -16.02 -13.52
CA LEU A 129 7.76 -15.08 -14.39
C LEU A 129 9.25 -15.43 -14.49
N PRO A 130 9.81 -15.51 -15.72
CA PRO A 130 11.17 -16.01 -15.93
C PRO A 130 12.25 -15.26 -15.16
N PHE A 131 12.09 -13.95 -15.00
CA PHE A 131 13.06 -13.13 -14.28
C PHE A 131 13.07 -13.36 -12.76
N MET A 132 12.03 -13.96 -12.18
CA MET A 132 12.04 -14.32 -10.75
C MET A 132 13.07 -15.39 -10.42
N THR A 133 13.40 -16.26 -11.37
CA THR A 133 14.47 -17.28 -11.20
C THR A 133 15.88 -16.72 -11.29
N LYS A 134 16.02 -15.44 -11.69
CA LYS A 134 17.30 -14.73 -11.77
C LYS A 134 17.71 -14.08 -10.45
N LEU A 135 16.73 -13.84 -9.54
CA LEU A 135 17.02 -13.45 -8.16
C LEU A 135 17.68 -14.62 -7.43
N ASP A 136 18.56 -14.32 -6.48
CA ASP A 136 18.98 -15.35 -5.54
C ASP A 136 17.84 -15.77 -4.61
N GLU A 137 18.04 -16.85 -3.88
CA GLU A 137 17.00 -17.44 -3.03
C GLU A 137 16.55 -16.50 -1.90
N GLU A 138 17.49 -15.79 -1.29
CA GLU A 138 17.23 -14.85 -0.18
C GLU A 138 16.49 -13.61 -0.67
N ASP A 139 16.89 -13.02 -1.79
CA ASP A 139 16.20 -11.86 -2.38
C ASP A 139 14.79 -12.21 -2.84
N LEU A 140 14.61 -13.38 -3.46
CA LEU A 140 13.30 -13.86 -3.89
C LEU A 140 12.37 -14.12 -2.68
N ALA A 141 12.92 -14.70 -1.61
CA ALA A 141 12.18 -14.94 -0.38
C ALA A 141 11.79 -13.61 0.29
N THR A 142 12.73 -12.65 0.36
CA THR A 142 12.51 -11.30 0.89
C THR A 142 11.44 -10.56 0.10
N LEU A 143 11.52 -10.55 -1.22
CA LEU A 143 10.54 -9.93 -2.11
C LEU A 143 9.14 -10.53 -1.90
N LYS A 144 9.01 -11.86 -1.88
CA LYS A 144 7.73 -12.54 -1.64
C LYS A 144 7.16 -12.25 -0.26
N PHE A 145 8.00 -12.25 0.77
CA PHE A 145 7.58 -11.95 2.13
C PHE A 145 7.07 -10.51 2.24
N ALA A 146 7.82 -9.54 1.72
CA ALA A 146 7.45 -8.13 1.75
C ALA A 146 6.15 -7.86 1.00
N ILE A 147 5.98 -8.39 -0.23
CA ILE A 147 4.74 -8.27 -1.00
C ILE A 147 3.58 -8.95 -0.26
N GLY A 148 3.77 -10.16 0.29
CA GLY A 148 2.73 -10.90 1.00
C GLY A 148 2.21 -10.21 2.27
N ASN A 149 3.03 -9.33 2.87
CA ASN A 149 2.74 -8.65 4.13
C ASN A 149 2.42 -7.15 4.00
N HIS A 150 2.51 -6.56 2.79
CA HIS A 150 2.34 -5.10 2.66
C HIS A 150 0.94 -4.62 3.04
N ASN A 151 -0.11 -5.41 2.79
CA ASN A 151 -1.50 -5.09 3.11
C ASN A 151 -2.05 -5.81 4.35
N ALA A 152 -1.24 -6.63 5.02
CA ALA A 152 -1.65 -7.34 6.21
C ALA A 152 -1.90 -6.38 7.39
N LYS A 153 -2.84 -6.71 8.29
CA LYS A 153 -3.05 -5.92 9.51
C LYS A 153 -1.77 -5.83 10.33
N GLU A 154 -1.06 -6.95 10.46
CA GLU A 154 0.23 -7.07 11.12
C GLU A 154 1.17 -7.87 10.22
N ILE A 155 2.48 -7.54 10.25
CA ILE A 155 3.48 -8.33 9.53
C ILE A 155 3.55 -9.71 10.18
N ALA A 156 3.54 -10.76 9.38
CA ALA A 156 3.68 -12.13 9.88
C ALA A 156 4.98 -12.31 10.69
N PRO A 157 4.97 -13.07 11.78
CA PRO A 157 6.17 -13.36 12.57
C PRO A 157 7.27 -13.95 11.68
N THR A 158 8.51 -13.46 11.86
CA THR A 158 9.69 -13.97 11.16
C THR A 158 10.93 -13.73 12.02
N GLU A 159 11.85 -14.71 12.03
CA GLU A 159 13.18 -14.56 12.61
C GLU A 159 14.16 -13.86 11.66
N ASN A 160 13.81 -13.77 10.37
CA ASN A 160 14.63 -13.12 9.37
C ASN A 160 14.44 -11.59 9.43
N GLN A 161 15.47 -10.89 9.92
CA GLN A 161 15.43 -9.43 10.10
C GLN A 161 15.34 -8.70 8.76
N ARG A 162 15.96 -9.24 7.69
CA ARG A 162 15.90 -8.66 6.35
C ARG A 162 14.47 -8.71 5.79
N HIS A 163 13.76 -9.83 5.94
CA HIS A 163 12.35 -9.94 5.58
C HIS A 163 11.49 -8.89 6.31
N LEU A 164 11.69 -8.77 7.64
CA LEU A 164 10.96 -7.81 8.45
C LEU A 164 11.24 -6.36 8.02
N ALA A 165 12.52 -6.03 7.76
CA ALA A 165 12.94 -4.69 7.37
C ALA A 165 12.34 -4.27 6.03
N PHE A 166 12.37 -5.14 5.00
CA PHE A 166 11.76 -4.85 3.70
C PHE A 166 10.24 -4.82 3.75
N ALA A 167 9.60 -5.63 4.60
CA ALA A 167 8.16 -5.54 4.83
C ALA A 167 7.75 -4.20 5.46
N LYS A 168 8.51 -3.68 6.42
CA LYS A 168 8.33 -2.34 6.99
C LYS A 168 8.53 -1.24 5.93
N LEU A 169 9.59 -1.36 5.12
CA LEU A 169 9.93 -0.40 4.07
C LEU A 169 8.80 -0.24 3.05
N ILE A 170 8.28 -1.34 2.51
CA ILE A 170 7.21 -1.27 1.50
C ILE A 170 5.91 -0.75 2.10
N ARG A 171 5.55 -1.13 3.34
CA ARG A 171 4.35 -0.62 4.01
C ARG A 171 4.39 0.89 4.17
N ASP A 172 5.53 1.44 4.52
CA ASP A 172 5.73 2.88 4.64
C ASP A 172 5.72 3.57 3.29
N ALA A 173 6.46 3.04 2.30
CA ALA A 173 6.52 3.59 0.95
C ALA A 173 5.13 3.65 0.27
N ASP A 174 4.30 2.63 0.48
CA ASP A 174 2.90 2.60 0.03
C ASP A 174 2.07 3.68 0.75
N LYS A 175 2.18 3.77 2.09
CA LYS A 175 1.43 4.77 2.88
C LYS A 175 1.74 6.20 2.47
N ILE A 176 2.97 6.54 2.10
CA ILE A 176 3.32 7.90 1.65
C ILE A 176 2.45 8.33 0.45
N ASP A 177 2.13 7.44 -0.48
CA ASP A 177 1.32 7.78 -1.66
C ASP A 177 -0.18 7.50 -1.49
N ILE A 178 -0.57 6.55 -0.63
CA ILE A 178 -1.99 6.15 -0.51
C ILE A 178 -2.90 7.28 -0.04
N TYR A 179 -2.40 8.23 0.76
CA TYR A 179 -3.17 9.41 1.17
C TYR A 179 -3.54 10.27 -0.03
N ARG A 180 -2.62 10.47 -0.99
CA ARG A 180 -2.89 11.16 -2.26
C ARG A 180 -3.98 10.44 -3.07
N VAL A 181 -3.88 9.12 -3.18
CA VAL A 181 -4.85 8.28 -3.92
C VAL A 181 -6.23 8.35 -3.28
N LEU A 182 -6.31 8.39 -1.96
CA LEU A 182 -7.58 8.38 -1.23
C LEU A 182 -8.21 9.77 -1.04
N LYS A 183 -7.44 10.85 -1.18
CA LYS A 183 -7.92 12.23 -0.96
C LYS A 183 -9.27 12.52 -1.64
N PRO A 184 -9.53 12.15 -2.91
CA PRO A 184 -10.81 12.41 -3.57
C PRO A 184 -12.00 11.69 -2.92
N PHE A 185 -11.75 10.63 -2.14
CA PHE A 185 -12.76 9.80 -1.48
C PHE A 185 -12.97 10.17 0.00
N LEU A 186 -12.24 11.17 0.51
CA LEU A 186 -12.29 11.65 1.88
C LEU A 186 -12.90 13.07 1.95
N GLY A 187 -13.97 13.29 1.17
CA GLY A 187 -14.71 14.54 1.11
C GLY A 187 -15.29 15.00 2.48
N PRO A 188 -15.99 16.12 2.52
CA PRO A 188 -16.63 16.63 3.75
C PRO A 188 -17.50 15.57 4.43
N THR A 189 -17.74 15.74 5.73
CA THR A 189 -18.67 14.87 6.47
C THR A 189 -20.08 14.97 5.87
N ASP A 190 -20.80 13.84 5.82
CA ASP A 190 -22.22 13.78 5.48
C ASP A 190 -23.13 13.95 6.71
N GLY A 191 -22.54 14.25 7.87
CA GLY A 191 -23.24 14.43 9.13
C GLY A 191 -23.57 13.16 9.90
N THR A 192 -23.23 11.96 9.37
CA THR A 192 -23.47 10.69 10.09
C THR A 192 -22.51 10.49 11.26
N GLY A 193 -21.35 11.16 11.24
CA GLY A 193 -20.32 11.04 12.27
C GLY A 193 -19.58 9.69 12.24
N CYS A 194 -18.63 9.53 13.19
CA CYS A 194 -17.89 8.29 13.37
C CYS A 194 -18.65 7.29 14.24
N SER A 195 -18.50 6.01 13.96
CA SER A 195 -18.98 4.93 14.83
C SER A 195 -18.29 4.97 16.20
N PRO A 196 -19.04 4.84 17.32
CA PRO A 196 -18.45 5.01 18.68
C PRO A 196 -17.27 4.09 18.97
N ASP A 197 -17.33 2.84 18.54
CA ASP A 197 -16.24 1.86 18.71
C ASP A 197 -14.95 2.25 17.95
N PHE A 198 -15.06 2.94 16.80
CA PHE A 198 -13.92 3.49 16.09
C PHE A 198 -13.32 4.70 16.81
N VAL A 199 -14.17 5.57 17.35
CA VAL A 199 -13.72 6.70 18.18
C VAL A 199 -12.97 6.19 19.41
N ASP A 200 -13.49 5.15 20.10
CA ASP A 200 -12.83 4.53 21.26
C ASP A 200 -11.44 3.99 20.93
N LEU A 201 -11.31 3.31 19.79
CA LEU A 201 -10.00 2.82 19.32
C LEU A 201 -9.05 3.96 18.98
N PHE A 202 -9.54 5.02 18.34
CA PHE A 202 -8.75 6.20 18.00
C PHE A 202 -8.23 6.92 19.24
N VAL A 203 -9.09 7.16 20.22
CA VAL A 203 -8.71 7.74 21.52
C VAL A 203 -7.68 6.86 22.23
N ALA A 204 -7.83 5.54 22.13
CA ALA A 204 -6.86 4.59 22.69
C ALA A 204 -5.53 4.51 21.91
N GLY A 205 -5.40 5.14 20.74
CA GLY A 205 -4.23 5.05 19.86
C GLY A 205 -4.05 3.64 19.25
N LYS A 206 -5.15 2.94 19.01
CA LYS A 206 -5.15 1.56 18.50
C LYS A 206 -5.61 1.50 17.04
N GLN A 207 -5.10 0.49 16.32
CA GLN A 207 -5.56 0.15 14.99
C GLN A 207 -6.96 -0.47 15.04
N CYS A 208 -7.76 -0.21 14.01
CA CYS A 208 -9.08 -0.82 13.84
C CYS A 208 -9.09 -1.88 12.74
N ASP A 209 -10.14 -2.68 12.73
CA ASP A 209 -10.49 -3.54 11.61
C ASP A 209 -11.27 -2.72 10.57
N TYR A 210 -10.62 -2.30 9.49
CA TYR A 210 -11.21 -1.47 8.44
C TYR A 210 -12.38 -2.15 7.72
N THR A 211 -12.53 -3.47 7.82
CA THR A 211 -13.67 -4.19 7.22
C THR A 211 -14.99 -3.89 7.94
N LYS A 212 -14.91 -3.33 9.14
CA LYS A 212 -16.07 -2.95 9.96
C LYS A 212 -16.50 -1.49 9.80
N MET A 213 -15.90 -0.74 8.89
CA MET A 213 -16.32 0.65 8.61
C MET A 213 -17.79 0.72 8.17
N ARG A 214 -18.55 1.64 8.74
CA ARG A 214 -19.98 1.81 8.51
C ARG A 214 -20.33 3.18 7.92
N THR A 215 -19.52 4.20 8.22
CA THR A 215 -19.80 5.59 7.82
C THR A 215 -18.65 6.16 6.97
N GLN A 216 -18.93 7.28 6.31
CA GLN A 216 -17.90 8.03 5.58
C GLN A 216 -16.82 8.56 6.54
N ASP A 217 -17.21 8.94 7.74
CA ASP A 217 -16.28 9.46 8.75
C ASP A 217 -15.46 8.35 9.40
N ASP A 218 -15.96 7.11 9.51
CA ASP A 218 -15.12 5.94 9.85
C ASP A 218 -13.95 5.77 8.89
N ARG A 219 -14.18 5.98 7.59
CA ARG A 219 -13.11 5.90 6.58
C ARG A 219 -12.01 6.92 6.83
N LYS A 220 -12.35 8.14 7.21
CA LYS A 220 -11.40 9.20 7.57
C LYS A 220 -10.62 8.83 8.82
N LEU A 221 -11.34 8.38 9.86
CA LEU A 221 -10.75 8.02 11.14
C LEU A 221 -9.75 6.86 11.00
N VAL A 222 -10.07 5.85 10.21
CA VAL A 222 -9.16 4.74 9.87
C VAL A 222 -7.86 5.25 9.26
N ARG A 223 -7.90 6.29 8.39
CA ARG A 223 -6.68 6.86 7.78
C ARG A 223 -5.82 7.58 8.82
N LEU A 224 -6.43 8.26 9.79
CA LEU A 224 -5.69 8.82 10.92
C LEU A 224 -5.03 7.72 11.77
N MET A 225 -5.71 6.60 11.99
CA MET A 225 -5.15 5.46 12.75
C MET A 225 -3.97 4.79 12.01
N TRP A 226 -3.89 4.87 10.68
CA TRP A 226 -2.75 4.33 9.93
C TRP A 226 -1.42 4.99 10.25
N VAL A 227 -1.43 6.20 10.81
CA VAL A 227 -0.23 6.89 11.30
C VAL A 227 0.50 6.07 12.35
N TYR A 228 -0.22 5.33 13.20
CA TYR A 228 0.36 4.44 14.22
C TYR A 228 1.06 3.20 13.63
N ASP A 229 0.86 2.90 12.35
CA ASP A 229 1.51 1.81 11.61
C ASP A 229 2.57 2.33 10.61
N VAL A 230 3.17 3.48 10.88
CA VAL A 230 4.33 4.01 10.15
C VAL A 230 5.59 3.67 10.94
N TYR A 231 6.52 2.97 10.29
CA TYR A 231 7.72 2.44 10.95
C TYR A 231 8.84 3.45 11.04
N PHE A 232 9.08 4.23 9.98
CA PHE A 232 10.19 5.17 9.88
C PHE A 232 9.73 6.62 10.08
N ALA A 233 10.49 7.39 10.86
CA ALA A 233 10.21 8.81 11.13
C ALA A 233 10.22 9.63 9.83
N TRP A 234 11.15 9.32 8.92
CA TRP A 234 11.21 9.95 7.60
C TRP A 234 9.91 9.75 6.81
N SER A 235 9.37 8.53 6.80
CA SER A 235 8.11 8.24 6.11
C SER A 235 6.96 9.04 6.70
N LEU A 236 6.89 9.13 8.02
CA LEU A 236 5.89 9.94 8.71
C LEU A 236 6.03 11.42 8.36
N GLN A 237 7.26 11.93 8.29
CA GLN A 237 7.52 13.31 7.87
C GLN A 237 6.98 13.57 6.47
N GLN A 238 7.24 12.65 5.50
CA GLN A 238 6.70 12.78 4.14
C GLN A 238 5.17 12.81 4.10
N ILE A 239 4.49 12.05 4.96
CA ILE A 239 3.02 12.05 5.08
C ILE A 239 2.53 13.38 5.68
N VAL A 240 3.18 13.86 6.73
CA VAL A 240 2.81 15.13 7.40
C VAL A 240 2.99 16.32 6.48
N GLU A 241 4.11 16.40 5.75
CA GLU A 241 4.41 17.50 4.79
C GLU A 241 3.36 17.62 3.67
N GLN A 242 2.65 16.55 3.34
CA GLN A 242 1.55 16.56 2.36
C GLN A 242 0.25 17.17 2.93
N ASN A 243 0.21 17.48 4.22
CA ASN A 243 -0.92 18.08 4.96
C ASN A 243 -2.21 17.23 4.96
N TYR A 244 -2.17 15.97 4.51
CA TYR A 244 -3.38 15.13 4.44
C TYR A 244 -3.98 14.80 5.81
N ILE A 245 -3.15 14.69 6.85
CA ILE A 245 -3.61 14.40 8.22
C ILE A 245 -4.48 15.54 8.72
N GLU A 246 -4.03 16.78 8.60
CA GLU A 246 -4.79 17.95 9.03
C GLU A 246 -6.02 18.18 8.14
N ASP A 247 -5.93 17.94 6.83
CA ASP A 247 -7.09 17.98 5.93
C ASP A 247 -8.18 17.00 6.39
N ILE A 248 -7.81 15.78 6.81
CA ILE A 248 -8.76 14.79 7.31
C ILE A 248 -9.36 15.25 8.65
N ILE A 249 -8.54 15.72 9.58
CA ILE A 249 -8.99 16.20 10.89
C ILE A 249 -10.01 17.34 10.72
N ASN A 250 -9.72 18.31 9.84
CA ASN A 250 -10.61 19.44 9.58
C ASN A 250 -11.96 19.06 8.96
N ASN A 251 -12.06 17.86 8.39
CA ASN A 251 -13.29 17.31 7.80
C ASN A 251 -14.01 16.29 8.72
N LEU A 252 -13.67 16.26 10.01
CA LEU A 252 -14.34 15.45 11.03
C LEU A 252 -15.07 16.34 12.03
N VAL A 253 -16.15 15.82 12.64
CA VAL A 253 -16.78 16.47 13.79
C VAL A 253 -15.82 16.39 14.97
N GLN A 254 -15.51 17.53 15.57
CA GLN A 254 -14.52 17.66 16.64
C GLN A 254 -15.22 17.86 18.01
N ASP A 255 -15.89 16.83 18.50
CA ASP A 255 -16.37 16.80 19.87
C ASP A 255 -15.22 16.57 20.87
N GLU A 256 -15.50 16.64 22.17
CA GLU A 256 -14.51 16.50 23.23
C GLU A 256 -13.72 15.17 23.12
N LYS A 257 -14.40 14.06 22.84
CA LYS A 257 -13.79 12.75 22.74
C LYS A 257 -12.89 12.64 21.48
N MET A 258 -13.37 13.15 20.36
CA MET A 258 -12.55 13.23 19.13
C MET A 258 -11.30 14.08 19.35
N MET A 259 -11.43 15.21 20.04
CA MET A 259 -10.29 16.09 20.37
C MET A 259 -9.24 15.40 21.26
N GLN A 260 -9.65 14.50 22.16
CA GLN A 260 -8.68 13.67 22.92
C GLN A 260 -7.87 12.78 22.00
N GLY A 261 -8.53 12.10 21.03
CA GLY A 261 -7.84 11.27 20.03
C GLY A 261 -6.91 12.07 19.10
N ILE A 262 -7.36 13.24 18.64
CA ILE A 262 -6.56 14.16 17.81
C ILE A 262 -5.32 14.64 18.56
N THR A 263 -5.47 15.02 19.82
CA THR A 263 -4.35 15.46 20.67
C THR A 263 -3.33 14.32 20.85
N ARG A 264 -3.81 13.10 21.12
CA ARG A 264 -2.94 11.92 21.20
C ARG A 264 -2.20 11.67 19.89
N LEU A 265 -2.90 11.75 18.76
CA LEU A 265 -2.29 11.56 17.43
C LEU A 265 -1.18 12.58 17.17
N ARG A 266 -1.43 13.87 17.43
CA ARG A 266 -0.44 14.93 17.26
C ARG A 266 0.78 14.74 18.16
N ASN A 267 0.58 14.36 19.42
CA ASN A 267 1.69 14.03 20.33
C ASN A 267 2.51 12.84 19.82
N TYR A 268 1.84 11.76 19.39
CA TYR A 268 2.52 10.61 18.79
C TYR A 268 3.35 11.00 17.55
N ILE A 269 2.79 11.83 16.66
CA ILE A 269 3.51 12.33 15.48
C ILE A 269 4.76 13.10 15.91
N GLN A 270 4.65 14.03 16.86
CA GLN A 270 5.79 14.81 17.36
C GLN A 270 6.88 13.91 17.96
N GLU A 271 6.51 12.96 18.80
CA GLU A 271 7.45 12.02 19.41
C GLU A 271 8.13 11.14 18.35
N LYS A 272 7.35 10.58 17.42
CA LYS A 272 7.86 9.71 16.35
C LYS A 272 8.82 10.44 15.43
N LEU A 273 8.56 11.70 15.07
CA LEU A 273 9.43 12.50 14.22
C LEU A 273 10.81 12.80 14.87
N GLN A 274 10.94 12.65 16.19
CA GLN A 274 12.22 12.82 16.89
C GLN A 274 13.02 11.50 16.96
N THR A 275 12.46 10.37 16.56
CA THR A 275 13.17 9.09 16.58
C THR A 275 14.17 8.99 15.43
N LYS A 276 15.28 8.30 15.67
CA LYS A 276 16.27 8.01 14.63
C LYS A 276 15.85 6.74 13.86
N ASP A 277 15.82 6.84 12.56
CA ASP A 277 15.61 5.68 11.70
C ASP A 277 16.87 4.82 11.63
N ILE A 278 16.72 3.50 11.82
CA ILE A 278 17.78 2.52 11.78
C ILE A 278 17.35 1.38 10.87
N TRP A 279 18.18 1.06 9.87
CA TRP A 279 18.03 -0.14 9.07
C TRP A 279 18.50 -1.36 9.84
N GLN A 280 17.71 -2.41 9.86
CA GLN A 280 17.97 -3.65 10.61
C GLN A 280 17.97 -4.90 9.70
N GLY A 281 17.97 -4.72 8.36
CA GLY A 281 17.97 -5.80 7.39
C GLY A 281 19.36 -6.14 6.83
#